data_bda2c9d21e5f4aae1a8f281d40522aa9
#
_entry.id   bda2c9d21e5f4aae1a8f281d40522aa9
#
_cell.length_a   1.000
_cell.length_b   1.000
_cell.length_c   1.000
_cell.angle_alpha   90.00
_cell.angle_beta   90.00
_cell.angle_gamma   90.00
#
_symmetry.space_group_name_H-M   'P 1'
#
loop_
_entity.id
_entity.type
_entity.pdbx_description
1 polymer ?
#
loop_
_entity_poly.entity_id
_entity_poly.type
_entity_poly.pdbx_seq_one_letter_code
_entity_poly.pdbx_strand_id
1 'polypeptide(L)'
;ANLVALRHRAREAGEMTADDLVDAQYAGGKAALRPILDRLVAAATALGDDVEVAPKKTSVSLRRHKQFAVVEAASAKRVRVGLNLADAPASGRLQIAGGMCTHRVDLGSVDEVDDELLQWLRAAYALA
;
A
#
# COMPACT_ATOMS: atom_id res chain seq x y z
N ALA A 1 14.28 12.25 -16.73
CA ALA A 1 15.20 11.26 -16.21
C ALA A 1 14.45 9.95 -15.99
N ASN A 2 15.12 8.85 -16.17
CA ASN A 2 14.48 7.57 -15.95
C ASN A 2 14.77 7.05 -14.53
N LEU A 3 13.87 6.23 -14.02
CA LEU A 3 13.96 5.65 -12.69
C LEU A 3 15.21 4.79 -12.50
N VAL A 4 15.64 4.10 -13.54
CA VAL A 4 16.82 3.24 -13.48
C VAL A 4 18.08 4.04 -13.21
N ALA A 5 18.24 5.19 -13.86
CA ALA A 5 19.41 6.05 -13.65
C ALA A 5 19.42 6.65 -12.25
N LEU A 6 18.26 7.07 -11.72
CA LEU A 6 18.14 7.59 -10.36
C LEU A 6 18.44 6.52 -9.31
N ARG A 7 17.91 5.31 -9.52
CA ARG A 7 18.15 4.16 -8.64
C ARG A 7 19.65 3.81 -8.62
N HIS A 8 20.31 3.79 -9.76
CA HIS A 8 21.73 3.48 -9.87
C HIS A 8 22.57 4.50 -9.09
N ARG A 9 22.30 5.78 -9.27
CA ARG A 9 23.02 6.85 -8.54
C ARG A 9 22.82 6.76 -7.03
N ALA A 10 21.62 6.49 -6.58
CA ALA A 10 21.33 6.34 -5.15
C ALA A 10 22.11 5.18 -4.54
N ARG A 11 22.24 4.06 -5.26
CA ARG A 11 23.04 2.92 -4.82
C ARG A 11 24.52 3.25 -4.73
N GLU A 12 25.06 3.97 -5.70
CA GLU A 12 26.44 4.40 -5.67
C GLU A 12 26.73 5.31 -4.48
N ALA A 13 25.76 6.14 -4.09
CA ALA A 13 25.86 7.01 -2.93
C ALA A 13 25.55 6.30 -1.60
N GLY A 14 25.17 5.01 -1.65
CA GLY A 14 24.77 4.26 -0.44
C GLY A 14 23.36 4.55 0.04
N GLU A 15 22.54 5.21 -0.75
CA GLU A 15 21.16 5.56 -0.40
C GLU A 15 20.16 4.53 -0.91
N MET A 16 19.05 4.37 -0.17
CA MET A 16 17.92 3.56 -0.59
C MET A 16 16.91 4.43 -1.33
N THR A 17 16.54 4.05 -2.54
CA THR A 17 15.46 4.69 -3.28
C THR A 17 14.10 4.13 -2.86
N ALA A 18 13.00 4.81 -3.26
CA ALA A 18 11.65 4.30 -3.05
C ALA A 18 11.48 2.90 -3.67
N ASP A 19 12.00 2.69 -4.88
CA ASP A 19 11.94 1.38 -5.54
C ASP A 19 12.74 0.33 -4.78
N ASP A 20 13.91 0.68 -4.24
CA ASP A 20 14.72 -0.25 -3.45
C ASP A 20 13.98 -0.68 -2.18
N LEU A 21 13.29 0.22 -1.53
CA LEU A 21 12.49 -0.10 -0.35
C LEU A 21 11.35 -1.07 -0.68
N VAL A 22 10.66 -0.85 -1.78
CA VAL A 22 9.58 -1.76 -2.22
C VAL A 22 10.16 -3.13 -2.61
N ASP A 23 11.24 -3.14 -3.38
CA ASP A 23 11.89 -4.40 -3.78
C ASP A 23 12.28 -5.22 -2.55
N ALA A 24 12.81 -4.58 -1.51
CA ALA A 24 13.19 -5.26 -0.28
C ALA A 24 12.00 -5.86 0.47
N GLN A 25 10.86 -5.14 0.49
CA GLN A 25 9.65 -5.62 1.15
C GLN A 25 9.07 -6.86 0.46
N TYR A 26 9.24 -6.99 -0.84
CA TYR A 26 8.67 -8.08 -1.65
C TYR A 26 9.74 -9.04 -2.18
N ALA A 27 10.87 -9.11 -1.49
CA ALA A 27 11.95 -10.04 -1.85
C ALA A 27 11.63 -11.46 -1.40
N GLY A 28 12.28 -12.44 -2.02
CA GLY A 28 12.23 -13.85 -1.62
C GLY A 28 10.82 -14.40 -1.65
N GLY A 29 10.39 -15.00 -0.56
CA GLY A 29 9.08 -15.67 -0.44
C GLY A 29 7.88 -14.75 -0.57
N LYS A 30 8.07 -13.43 -0.55
CA LYS A 30 6.99 -12.43 -0.70
C LYS A 30 6.84 -11.93 -2.14
N ALA A 31 7.65 -12.41 -3.07
CA ALA A 31 7.65 -11.93 -4.46
C ALA A 31 6.29 -12.13 -5.15
N ALA A 32 5.60 -13.22 -4.85
CA ALA A 32 4.28 -13.51 -5.42
C ALA A 32 3.19 -12.51 -5.00
N LEU A 33 3.42 -11.73 -3.94
CA LEU A 33 2.48 -10.74 -3.44
C LEU A 33 2.63 -9.37 -4.13
N ARG A 34 3.72 -9.15 -4.87
CA ARG A 34 3.98 -7.85 -5.52
C ARG A 34 2.84 -7.38 -6.41
N PRO A 35 2.17 -8.24 -7.21
CA PRO A 35 1.04 -7.80 -8.03
C PRO A 35 -0.10 -7.19 -7.21
N ILE A 36 -0.30 -7.63 -5.98
CA ILE A 36 -1.33 -7.05 -5.09
C ILE A 36 -0.99 -5.59 -4.78
N LEU A 37 0.26 -5.33 -4.38
CA LEU A 37 0.73 -3.97 -4.13
C LEU A 37 0.58 -3.10 -5.38
N ASP A 38 1.05 -3.60 -6.52
CA ASP A 38 1.03 -2.83 -7.76
C ASP A 38 -0.38 -2.43 -8.15
N ARG A 39 -1.35 -3.34 -7.99
CA ARG A 39 -2.75 -3.05 -8.28
C ARG A 39 -3.34 -2.03 -7.30
N LEU A 40 -3.02 -2.13 -6.01
CA LEU A 40 -3.47 -1.17 -5.01
C LEU A 40 -2.91 0.23 -5.27
N VAL A 41 -1.63 0.32 -5.61
CA VAL A 41 -0.98 1.59 -5.92
C VAL A 41 -1.61 2.21 -7.18
N ALA A 42 -1.84 1.42 -8.22
CA ALA A 42 -2.48 1.89 -9.44
C ALA A 42 -3.90 2.41 -9.16
N ALA A 43 -4.68 1.67 -8.37
CA ALA A 43 -6.02 2.08 -7.99
C ALA A 43 -6.02 3.36 -7.16
N ALA A 44 -5.10 3.47 -6.21
CA ALA A 44 -4.99 4.66 -5.35
C ALA A 44 -4.59 5.90 -6.15
N THR A 45 -3.61 5.78 -7.02
CA THR A 45 -3.14 6.91 -7.84
C THR A 45 -4.19 7.36 -8.85
N ALA A 46 -5.08 6.48 -9.26
CA ALA A 46 -6.20 6.82 -10.13
C ALA A 46 -7.29 7.64 -9.42
N LEU A 47 -7.29 7.70 -8.08
CA LEU A 47 -8.27 8.46 -7.32
C LEU A 47 -8.08 9.98 -7.45
N GLY A 48 -6.84 10.42 -7.62
CA GLY A 48 -6.56 11.85 -7.79
C GLY A 48 -5.08 12.13 -7.94
N ASP A 49 -4.74 13.27 -8.51
CA ASP A 49 -3.36 13.71 -8.71
C ASP A 49 -2.64 14.04 -7.41
N ASP A 50 -3.40 14.20 -6.33
CA ASP A 50 -2.89 14.55 -5.01
C ASP A 50 -2.52 13.33 -4.15
N VAL A 51 -2.57 12.13 -4.72
CA VAL A 51 -2.14 10.91 -4.01
C VAL A 51 -0.62 10.80 -4.05
N GLU A 52 -0.04 10.67 -2.86
CA GLU A 52 1.39 10.43 -2.68
C GLU A 52 1.60 8.97 -2.26
N VAL A 53 2.48 8.28 -2.96
CA VAL A 53 2.92 6.92 -2.62
C VAL A 53 4.25 7.04 -1.90
N ALA A 54 4.29 6.66 -0.63
CA ALA A 54 5.47 6.84 0.22
C ALA A 54 5.96 5.50 0.79
N PRO A 55 6.86 4.80 0.08
CA PRO A 55 7.45 3.58 0.62
C PRO A 55 8.25 3.86 1.88
N LYS A 56 8.08 2.99 2.88
CA LYS A 56 8.81 2.99 4.13
C LYS A 56 9.65 1.72 4.21
N LYS A 57 10.24 1.44 5.36
CA LYS A 57 11.08 0.25 5.52
C LYS A 57 10.29 -1.06 5.38
N THR A 58 9.10 -1.14 5.98
CA THR A 58 8.31 -2.38 6.02
C THR A 58 6.92 -2.25 5.41
N SER A 59 6.54 -1.08 4.90
CA SER A 59 5.21 -0.84 4.35
C SER A 59 5.25 0.26 3.30
N VAL A 60 4.14 0.42 2.58
CA VAL A 60 3.94 1.52 1.64
C VAL A 60 2.76 2.34 2.13
N SER A 61 3.00 3.61 2.41
CA SER A 61 1.98 4.55 2.84
C SER A 61 1.34 5.22 1.63
N LEU A 62 0.01 5.31 1.62
CA LEU A 62 -0.75 6.05 0.63
C LEU A 62 -1.34 7.28 1.31
N ARG A 63 -1.00 8.45 0.80
CA ARG A 63 -1.31 9.73 1.41
C ARG A 63 -2.01 10.65 0.44
N ARG A 64 -2.84 11.52 1.02
CA ARG A 64 -3.40 12.69 0.33
C ARG A 64 -2.97 13.92 1.14
N HIS A 65 -3.80 14.50 1.98
CA HIS A 65 -3.37 15.48 2.98
C HIS A 65 -2.76 14.77 4.18
N LYS A 66 -3.24 13.59 4.46
CA LYS A 66 -2.74 12.68 5.50
C LYS A 66 -2.81 11.25 4.98
N GLN A 67 -2.20 10.33 5.72
CA GLN A 67 -2.22 8.93 5.36
C GLN A 67 -3.65 8.38 5.38
N PHE A 68 -4.08 7.73 4.30
CA PHE A 68 -5.40 7.11 4.25
C PHE A 68 -5.34 5.59 4.14
N ALA A 69 -4.20 5.04 3.74
CA ALA A 69 -4.00 3.60 3.65
C ALA A 69 -2.54 3.22 3.83
N VAL A 70 -2.29 2.00 4.27
CA VAL A 70 -0.95 1.42 4.40
C VAL A 70 -1.01 0.01 3.85
N VAL A 71 -0.03 -0.35 3.02
CA VAL A 71 0.06 -1.69 2.43
C VAL A 71 1.32 -2.38 2.95
N GLU A 72 1.14 -3.55 3.54
CA GLU A 72 2.24 -4.31 4.14
C GLU A 72 2.21 -5.76 3.70
N ALA A 73 3.36 -6.30 3.27
CA ALA A 73 3.52 -7.74 3.05
C ALA A 73 3.71 -8.40 4.43
N ALA A 74 2.61 -8.77 5.07
CA ALA A 74 2.60 -9.23 6.45
C ALA A 74 3.18 -10.64 6.64
N SER A 75 3.10 -11.47 5.59
CA SER A 75 3.71 -12.80 5.56
C SER A 75 3.96 -13.18 4.11
N ALA A 76 4.52 -14.38 3.87
CA ALA A 76 4.73 -14.87 2.50
C ALA A 76 3.43 -15.09 1.72
N LYS A 77 2.28 -15.14 2.40
CA LYS A 77 0.99 -15.47 1.78
C LYS A 77 -0.06 -14.37 1.93
N ARG A 78 0.29 -13.24 2.56
CA ARG A 78 -0.72 -12.26 2.95
C ARG A 78 -0.21 -10.83 2.84
N VAL A 79 -0.99 -10.00 2.16
CA VAL A 79 -0.84 -8.55 2.18
C VAL A 79 -1.89 -7.98 3.12
N ARG A 80 -1.47 -7.13 4.05
CA ARG A 80 -2.39 -6.41 4.94
C ARG A 80 -2.57 -5.00 4.44
N VAL A 81 -3.82 -4.61 4.25
CA VAL A 81 -4.19 -3.25 3.87
C VAL A 81 -4.81 -2.57 5.07
N GLY A 82 -4.12 -1.57 5.62
CA GLY A 82 -4.68 -0.69 6.63
C GLY A 82 -5.44 0.44 5.95
N LEU A 83 -6.61 0.79 6.48
CA LEU A 83 -7.46 1.83 5.94
C LEU A 83 -7.94 2.75 7.06
N ASN A 84 -7.98 4.05 6.81
CA ASN A 84 -8.52 5.03 7.75
C ASN A 84 -9.94 5.41 7.34
N LEU A 85 -10.91 4.78 7.99
CA LEU A 85 -12.34 4.88 7.68
C LEU A 85 -13.14 5.48 8.84
N ALA A 86 -12.48 6.21 9.74
CA ALA A 86 -13.09 6.83 10.90
C ALA A 86 -13.84 5.80 11.76
N ASP A 87 -15.12 5.99 12.00
CA ASP A 87 -15.93 5.13 12.84
C ASP A 87 -16.82 4.16 12.04
N ALA A 88 -16.46 3.88 10.79
CA ALA A 88 -17.20 2.92 9.98
C ALA A 88 -17.28 1.56 10.69
N PRO A 89 -18.42 0.84 10.58
CA PRO A 89 -18.53 -0.47 11.22
C PRO A 89 -17.70 -1.53 10.50
N ALA A 90 -17.31 -2.56 11.24
CA ALA A 90 -16.73 -3.76 10.63
C ALA A 90 -17.76 -4.40 9.69
N SER A 91 -17.30 -4.97 8.59
CA SER A 91 -18.19 -5.56 7.58
C SER A 91 -17.42 -6.61 6.77
N GLY A 92 -17.86 -7.87 6.86
CA GLY A 92 -17.20 -8.96 6.14
C GLY A 92 -15.72 -9.06 6.50
N ARG A 93 -14.85 -8.96 5.51
CA ARG A 93 -13.39 -9.01 5.71
C ARG A 93 -12.79 -7.70 6.22
N LEU A 94 -13.58 -6.62 6.28
CA LEU A 94 -13.14 -5.35 6.87
C LEU A 94 -13.23 -5.44 8.38
N GLN A 95 -12.07 -5.42 9.02
CA GLN A 95 -11.95 -5.57 10.47
C GLN A 95 -11.55 -4.25 11.11
N ILE A 96 -12.03 -4.02 12.32
CA ILE A 96 -11.53 -2.92 13.14
C ILE A 96 -10.09 -3.24 13.55
N ALA A 97 -9.21 -2.25 13.41
CA ALA A 97 -7.81 -2.37 13.79
C ALA A 97 -7.46 -1.31 14.83
N GLY A 98 -6.44 -1.60 15.63
CA GLY A 98 -5.81 -0.59 16.47
C GLY A 98 -4.53 -0.07 15.82
N GLY A 99 -3.96 0.99 16.36
CA GLY A 99 -2.69 1.54 15.91
C GLY A 99 -2.85 2.58 14.82
N MET A 100 -2.03 2.47 13.77
CA MET A 100 -1.89 3.52 12.75
C MET A 100 -3.13 3.70 11.87
N CYS A 101 -3.88 2.63 11.64
CA CYS A 101 -5.09 2.65 10.84
C CYS A 101 -6.29 2.20 11.66
N THR A 102 -7.48 2.70 11.31
CA THR A 102 -8.71 2.34 12.02
C THR A 102 -9.23 0.96 11.63
N HIS A 103 -8.93 0.54 10.40
CA HIS A 103 -9.44 -0.72 9.84
C HIS A 103 -8.35 -1.46 9.09
N ARG A 104 -8.59 -2.74 8.84
CA ARG A 104 -7.68 -3.56 8.03
C ARG A 104 -8.44 -4.61 7.23
N VAL A 105 -7.84 -5.00 6.10
CA VAL A 105 -8.27 -6.12 5.27
C VAL A 105 -7.02 -6.92 4.91
N ASP A 106 -7.09 -8.24 5.01
CA ASP A 106 -6.00 -9.11 4.58
C ASP A 106 -6.31 -9.70 3.20
N LEU A 107 -5.33 -9.70 2.30
CA LEU A 107 -5.47 -10.17 0.93
C LEU A 107 -4.44 -11.27 0.65
N GLY A 108 -4.87 -12.34 -0.01
CA GLY A 108 -4.01 -13.46 -0.42
C GLY A 108 -3.76 -13.52 -1.91
N SER A 109 -4.56 -12.82 -2.73
CA SER A 109 -4.42 -12.81 -4.18
C SER A 109 -4.83 -11.48 -4.78
N VAL A 110 -4.38 -11.23 -6.01
CA VAL A 110 -4.72 -9.99 -6.73
C VAL A 110 -6.22 -9.89 -7.03
N ASP A 111 -6.91 -11.01 -7.15
CA ASP A 111 -8.37 -11.04 -7.41
C ASP A 111 -9.17 -10.49 -6.23
N GLU A 112 -8.58 -10.45 -5.05
CA GLU A 112 -9.22 -9.87 -3.87
C GLU A 112 -9.14 -8.35 -3.83
N VAL A 113 -8.40 -7.73 -4.74
CA VAL A 113 -8.46 -6.28 -4.99
C VAL A 113 -9.66 -6.05 -5.91
N ASP A 114 -10.83 -6.16 -5.34
CA ASP A 114 -12.12 -6.13 -6.03
C ASP A 114 -12.85 -4.81 -5.82
N ASP A 115 -14.06 -4.69 -6.38
CA ASP A 115 -14.84 -3.46 -6.29
C ASP A 115 -15.14 -3.04 -4.86
N GLU A 116 -15.38 -4.01 -3.97
CA GLU A 116 -15.62 -3.73 -2.56
C GLU A 116 -14.40 -3.08 -1.90
N LEU A 117 -13.22 -3.65 -2.12
CA LEU A 117 -11.98 -3.08 -1.58
C LEU A 117 -11.71 -1.70 -2.18
N LEU A 118 -11.95 -1.52 -3.47
CA LEU A 118 -11.76 -0.23 -4.13
C LEU A 118 -12.72 0.84 -3.60
N GLN A 119 -13.94 0.46 -3.21
CA GLN A 119 -14.87 1.38 -2.56
C GLN A 119 -14.35 1.82 -1.19
N TRP A 120 -13.81 0.90 -0.40
CA TRP A 120 -13.20 1.26 0.89
C TRP A 120 -11.98 2.17 0.70
N LEU A 121 -11.16 1.89 -0.29
CA LEU A 121 -9.98 2.71 -0.59
C LEU A 121 -10.40 4.13 -0.98
N ARG A 122 -11.43 4.26 -1.80
CA ARG A 122 -11.98 5.55 -2.21
C ARG A 122 -12.57 6.31 -1.02
N ALA A 123 -13.28 5.61 -0.13
CA ALA A 123 -13.84 6.22 1.07
C ALA A 123 -12.74 6.76 1.99
N ALA A 124 -11.67 6.00 2.18
CA ALA A 124 -10.53 6.44 2.99
C ALA A 124 -9.84 7.66 2.37
N TYR A 125 -9.67 7.67 1.05
CA TYR A 125 -9.12 8.80 0.31
C TYR A 125 -9.97 10.06 0.51
N ALA A 126 -11.29 9.93 0.44
CA ALA A 126 -12.20 11.06 0.60
C ALA A 126 -12.14 11.68 2.00
N LEU A 127 -11.80 10.89 3.02
CA LEU A 127 -11.67 11.34 4.40
C LEU A 127 -10.31 11.96 4.71
N ALA A 128 -9.35 11.80 3.84
CA ALA A 128 -7.98 12.26 4.07
C ALA A 128 -7.78 13.76 3.86
#